data_59d4d8a41f5d9db8b64f460d91d16d7b
#
_entry.id   59d4d8a41f5d9db8b64f460d91d16d7b
#
_cell.length_a   1.000
_cell.length_b   1.000
_cell.length_c   1.000
_cell.angle_alpha   90.00
_cell.angle_beta   90.00
_cell.angle_gamma   90.00
#
_symmetry.space_group_name_H-M   'P 1'
#
loop_
_entity.id
_entity.type
_entity.pdbx_description
1 polymer ?
#
loop_
_entity_poly.entity_id
_entity_poly.type
_entity_poly.pdbx_seq_one_letter_code
_entity_poly.pdbx_strand_id
1 'polypeptide(L)'
;NRHDLTAKTLLSYPGSTTTNVAACTNCTTLPNIEIYANNSMNQALDNIFNHPNVGPYIGKILIQHLVTSDPTPAYVGRVASVFNNNGSGVRGDMKAVIKAILLDPEARGDVKTDPNFGKLREPVLFATNILRAFNVRSADGLARSDGYLVGRGEFTGMAQTPFLSPTVFNYYPPDYKVPGTTLLGPEFAILTTGTSITRANFVNRFVFSTLQIPSPTSAPVTVSIPNSPNGTTLDFGDLIPLSASDSTGNLLVNELNQRLLHGTMSAQMKTTILPAITSISTTDNLGRVRQAIYLVATSSQYQVQR
;
A
#
# COMPACT_ATOMS: atom_id res chain seq x y z
N ASN A 1 3.40 -37.59 -15.45
CA ASN A 1 2.21 -36.82 -15.71
C ASN A 1 1.28 -36.88 -14.48
N ARG A 2 0.81 -35.71 -13.97
CA ARG A 2 -0.09 -35.63 -12.81
C ARG A 2 -1.44 -34.98 -13.14
N HIS A 3 -1.70 -34.69 -14.42
CA HIS A 3 -2.98 -34.12 -14.84
C HIS A 3 -4.05 -35.22 -14.85
N ASP A 4 -5.19 -34.91 -14.23
CA ASP A 4 -6.35 -35.81 -14.27
C ASP A 4 -6.99 -35.80 -15.67
N LEU A 5 -7.16 -36.98 -16.28
CA LEU A 5 -7.68 -37.16 -17.63
C LEU A 5 -9.18 -37.48 -17.65
N THR A 6 -9.82 -37.60 -16.49
CA THR A 6 -11.26 -37.87 -16.41
C THR A 6 -12.10 -36.64 -16.73
N ALA A 7 -13.40 -36.81 -16.88
CA ALA A 7 -14.32 -35.68 -17.03
C ALA A 7 -14.32 -34.79 -15.80
N LYS A 8 -14.49 -33.50 -16.00
CA LYS A 8 -14.51 -32.49 -14.94
C LYS A 8 -15.77 -31.65 -15.02
N THR A 9 -16.33 -31.33 -13.86
CA THR A 9 -17.43 -30.36 -13.73
C THR A 9 -16.87 -29.00 -13.40
N LEU A 10 -17.27 -27.97 -14.13
CA LEU A 10 -16.94 -26.56 -13.92
C LEU A 10 -18.09 -25.86 -13.20
N LEU A 11 -17.90 -24.58 -12.87
CA LEU A 11 -18.93 -23.78 -12.22
C LEU A 11 -20.15 -23.63 -13.14
N SER A 12 -21.33 -23.81 -12.57
CA SER A 12 -22.60 -23.52 -13.23
C SER A 12 -23.20 -22.25 -12.64
N TYR A 13 -23.46 -21.26 -13.51
CA TYR A 13 -24.03 -19.95 -13.13
C TYR A 13 -24.85 -19.39 -14.31
N PRO A 14 -25.77 -18.44 -14.10
CA PRO A 14 -26.53 -17.83 -15.17
C PRO A 14 -25.60 -17.24 -16.26
N GLY A 15 -25.73 -17.74 -17.49
CA GLY A 15 -24.89 -17.33 -18.62
C GLY A 15 -23.61 -18.17 -18.83
N SER A 16 -23.36 -19.21 -18.00
CA SER A 16 -22.24 -20.14 -18.26
C SER A 16 -22.51 -20.98 -19.51
N THR A 17 -21.55 -20.96 -20.44
CA THR A 17 -21.63 -21.70 -21.70
C THR A 17 -20.98 -23.08 -21.64
N THR A 18 -20.00 -23.25 -20.74
CA THR A 18 -19.24 -24.50 -20.56
C THR A 18 -19.26 -24.89 -19.10
N THR A 19 -19.96 -25.94 -18.75
CA THR A 19 -20.07 -26.45 -17.38
C THR A 19 -19.37 -27.80 -17.17
N ASN A 20 -18.86 -28.40 -18.24
CA ASN A 20 -18.17 -29.68 -18.18
C ASN A 20 -17.00 -29.71 -19.15
N VAL A 21 -15.93 -30.38 -18.74
CA VAL A 21 -14.82 -30.80 -19.61
C VAL A 21 -14.93 -32.33 -19.79
N ALA A 22 -15.05 -32.77 -21.02
CA ALA A 22 -15.14 -34.21 -21.31
C ALA A 22 -13.84 -34.94 -20.93
N ALA A 23 -13.92 -36.22 -20.60
CA ALA A 23 -12.74 -37.04 -20.39
C ALA A 23 -11.88 -37.12 -21.66
N CYS A 24 -10.59 -37.26 -21.50
CA CYS A 24 -9.71 -37.47 -22.65
C CYS A 24 -9.86 -38.86 -23.21
N THR A 25 -10.16 -38.95 -24.49
CA THR A 25 -10.34 -40.25 -25.21
C THR A 25 -9.10 -40.70 -25.97
N ASN A 26 -8.13 -39.79 -26.21
CA ASN A 26 -6.93 -40.05 -27.02
C ASN A 26 -5.60 -39.74 -26.30
N CYS A 27 -5.62 -39.65 -24.98
CA CYS A 27 -4.43 -39.31 -24.15
C CYS A 27 -3.50 -40.53 -23.97
N THR A 28 -3.06 -41.15 -25.06
CA THR A 28 -2.13 -42.27 -25.07
C THR A 28 -0.66 -41.83 -25.22
N THR A 29 -0.42 -40.58 -25.62
CA THR A 29 0.92 -39.99 -25.81
C THR A 29 1.06 -38.72 -25.04
N LEU A 30 2.30 -38.35 -24.67
CA LEU A 30 2.57 -37.09 -23.95
C LEU A 30 2.03 -35.85 -24.67
N PRO A 31 2.21 -35.66 -26.00
CA PRO A 31 1.65 -34.48 -26.67
C PRO A 31 0.12 -34.38 -26.55
N ASN A 32 -0.60 -35.52 -26.69
CA ASN A 32 -2.07 -35.51 -26.53
C ASN A 32 -2.49 -35.14 -25.10
N ILE A 33 -1.76 -35.65 -24.12
CA ILE A 33 -1.98 -35.31 -22.70
C ILE A 33 -1.77 -33.82 -22.45
N GLU A 34 -0.72 -33.23 -23.01
CA GLU A 34 -0.42 -31.78 -22.85
C GLU A 34 -1.49 -30.92 -23.52
N ILE A 35 -1.94 -31.26 -24.71
CA ILE A 35 -3.03 -30.58 -25.40
C ILE A 35 -4.31 -30.65 -24.57
N TYR A 36 -4.67 -31.81 -24.06
CA TYR A 36 -5.87 -31.96 -23.21
C TYR A 36 -5.73 -31.12 -21.90
N ALA A 37 -4.57 -31.20 -21.25
CA ALA A 37 -4.33 -30.46 -20.01
C ALA A 37 -4.48 -28.96 -20.22
N ASN A 38 -3.87 -28.39 -21.26
CA ASN A 38 -3.97 -26.98 -21.59
C ASN A 38 -5.42 -26.58 -21.95
N ASN A 39 -6.11 -27.38 -22.76
CA ASN A 39 -7.51 -27.11 -23.12
C ASN A 39 -8.43 -27.14 -21.89
N SER A 40 -8.25 -28.13 -21.02
CA SER A 40 -9.03 -28.31 -19.81
C SER A 40 -8.80 -27.15 -18.83
N MET A 41 -7.55 -26.69 -18.70
CA MET A 41 -7.19 -25.53 -17.90
C MET A 41 -7.80 -24.24 -18.47
N ASN A 42 -7.68 -24.01 -19.78
CA ASN A 42 -8.23 -22.83 -20.43
C ASN A 42 -9.75 -22.76 -20.27
N GLN A 43 -10.47 -23.90 -20.46
CA GLN A 43 -11.92 -23.92 -20.23
C GLN A 43 -12.29 -23.59 -18.79
N ALA A 44 -11.51 -24.04 -17.80
CA ALA A 44 -11.74 -23.71 -16.40
C ALA A 44 -11.47 -22.22 -16.12
N LEU A 45 -10.39 -21.66 -16.68
CA LEU A 45 -10.06 -20.24 -16.56
C LEU A 45 -11.12 -19.36 -17.23
N ASP A 46 -11.56 -19.72 -18.43
CA ASP A 46 -12.62 -19.00 -19.14
C ASP A 46 -13.95 -19.05 -18.38
N ASN A 47 -14.29 -20.21 -17.81
CA ASN A 47 -15.48 -20.37 -16.98
C ASN A 47 -15.42 -19.45 -15.75
N ILE A 48 -14.29 -19.40 -15.04
CA ILE A 48 -14.09 -18.48 -13.90
C ILE A 48 -14.12 -17.03 -14.37
N PHE A 49 -13.36 -16.68 -15.41
CA PHE A 49 -13.25 -15.31 -15.91
C PHE A 49 -14.61 -14.73 -16.33
N ASN A 50 -15.46 -15.53 -16.92
CA ASN A 50 -16.79 -15.10 -17.36
C ASN A 50 -17.84 -15.08 -16.25
N HIS A 51 -17.51 -15.53 -15.05
CA HIS A 51 -18.45 -15.49 -13.94
C HIS A 51 -18.90 -14.05 -13.63
N PRO A 52 -20.22 -13.77 -13.43
CA PRO A 52 -20.73 -12.41 -13.24
C PRO A 52 -20.11 -11.65 -12.08
N ASN A 53 -19.70 -12.35 -11.03
CA ASN A 53 -19.14 -11.74 -9.84
C ASN A 53 -17.64 -11.38 -9.95
N VAL A 54 -16.95 -11.74 -11.04
CA VAL A 54 -15.51 -11.43 -11.17
C VAL A 54 -15.29 -9.92 -11.28
N GLY A 55 -16.09 -9.22 -12.09
CA GLY A 55 -16.00 -7.75 -12.21
C GLY A 55 -16.16 -7.02 -10.88
N PRO A 56 -17.26 -7.24 -10.13
CA PRO A 56 -17.46 -6.66 -8.79
C PRO A 56 -16.36 -7.04 -7.80
N TYR A 57 -15.92 -8.30 -7.77
CA TYR A 57 -14.89 -8.78 -6.84
C TYR A 57 -13.54 -8.11 -7.09
N ILE A 58 -13.04 -8.16 -8.31
CA ILE A 58 -11.77 -7.54 -8.71
C ILE A 58 -11.85 -6.01 -8.55
N GLY A 59 -12.96 -5.40 -8.97
CA GLY A 59 -13.20 -3.97 -8.83
C GLY A 59 -13.12 -3.52 -7.38
N LYS A 60 -13.81 -4.22 -6.46
CA LYS A 60 -13.78 -3.90 -5.03
C LYS A 60 -12.37 -4.01 -4.45
N ILE A 61 -11.66 -5.10 -4.70
CA ILE A 61 -10.29 -5.29 -4.18
C ILE A 61 -9.36 -4.19 -4.70
N LEU A 62 -9.42 -3.86 -5.98
CA LEU A 62 -8.58 -2.81 -6.55
C LEU A 62 -8.91 -1.43 -5.99
N ILE A 63 -10.19 -1.10 -5.78
CA ILE A 63 -10.59 0.14 -5.12
C ILE A 63 -10.00 0.21 -3.70
N GLN A 64 -10.10 -0.89 -2.93
CA GLN A 64 -9.55 -0.97 -1.58
C GLN A 64 -8.04 -0.76 -1.54
N HIS A 65 -7.31 -1.27 -2.52
CA HIS A 65 -5.86 -1.07 -2.59
C HIS A 65 -5.46 0.33 -3.10
N LEU A 66 -6.23 0.93 -4.01
CA LEU A 66 -5.83 2.14 -4.71
C LEU A 66 -6.45 3.43 -4.14
N VAL A 67 -7.64 3.37 -3.54
CA VAL A 67 -8.42 4.56 -3.18
C VAL A 67 -8.93 4.54 -1.74
N THR A 68 -9.88 3.66 -1.39
CA THR A 68 -10.56 3.67 -0.09
C THR A 68 -10.91 2.26 0.37
N SER A 69 -10.83 2.03 1.67
CA SER A 69 -11.10 0.70 2.27
C SER A 69 -12.57 0.30 2.23
N ASP A 70 -13.50 1.27 2.24
CA ASP A 70 -14.95 1.04 2.25
C ASP A 70 -15.64 1.70 1.05
N PRO A 71 -15.45 1.16 -0.18
CA PRO A 71 -16.10 1.70 -1.36
C PRO A 71 -17.61 1.47 -1.33
N THR A 72 -18.39 2.45 -1.80
CA THR A 72 -19.84 2.26 -1.93
C THR A 72 -20.18 1.18 -2.97
N PRO A 73 -21.32 0.49 -2.83
CA PRO A 73 -21.80 -0.45 -3.84
C PRO A 73 -21.93 0.19 -5.24
N ALA A 74 -22.28 1.47 -5.29
CA ALA A 74 -22.41 2.22 -6.54
C ALA A 74 -21.05 2.38 -7.24
N TYR A 75 -20.01 2.71 -6.50
CA TYR A 75 -18.64 2.79 -7.04
C TYR A 75 -18.17 1.43 -7.58
N VAL A 76 -18.32 0.38 -6.79
CA VAL A 76 -17.99 -0.99 -7.23
C VAL A 76 -18.77 -1.36 -8.49
N GLY A 77 -20.07 -1.00 -8.57
CA GLY A 77 -20.90 -1.26 -9.74
C GLY A 77 -20.41 -0.56 -11.02
N ARG A 78 -20.02 0.73 -10.91
CA ARG A 78 -19.43 1.46 -12.06
C ARG A 78 -18.16 0.83 -12.57
N VAL A 79 -17.25 0.46 -11.67
CA VAL A 79 -15.99 -0.20 -12.02
C VAL A 79 -16.23 -1.60 -12.61
N ALA A 80 -17.17 -2.37 -12.04
CA ALA A 80 -17.57 -3.68 -12.56
C ALA A 80 -18.15 -3.60 -13.98
N SER A 81 -18.92 -2.54 -14.28
CA SER A 81 -19.44 -2.31 -15.64
C SER A 81 -18.32 -2.11 -16.65
N VAL A 82 -17.27 -1.36 -16.30
CA VAL A 82 -16.09 -1.17 -17.15
C VAL A 82 -15.28 -2.47 -17.28
N PHE A 83 -15.17 -3.26 -16.20
CA PHE A 83 -14.57 -4.60 -16.29
C PHE A 83 -15.32 -5.50 -17.26
N ASN A 84 -16.64 -5.47 -17.24
CA ASN A 84 -17.48 -6.28 -18.14
C ASN A 84 -17.41 -5.83 -19.59
N ASN A 85 -17.25 -4.53 -19.83
CA ASN A 85 -17.10 -3.93 -21.15
C ASN A 85 -16.41 -2.57 -21.05
N ASN A 86 -15.23 -2.46 -21.64
CA ASN A 86 -14.43 -1.24 -21.64
C ASN A 86 -14.97 -0.12 -22.57
N GLY A 87 -16.15 -0.29 -23.18
CA GLY A 87 -16.74 0.59 -24.19
C GLY A 87 -16.45 0.15 -25.64
N SER A 88 -15.57 -0.84 -25.83
CA SER A 88 -15.22 -1.44 -27.13
C SER A 88 -15.53 -2.93 -27.19
N GLY A 89 -16.38 -3.43 -26.29
CA GLY A 89 -16.76 -4.84 -26.24
C GLY A 89 -15.72 -5.78 -25.58
N VAL A 90 -14.67 -5.26 -24.98
CA VAL A 90 -13.61 -6.06 -24.34
C VAL A 90 -13.87 -6.17 -22.84
N ARG A 91 -13.95 -7.43 -22.36
CA ARG A 91 -14.02 -7.76 -20.92
C ARG A 91 -12.61 -7.88 -20.34
N GLY A 92 -12.42 -7.39 -19.11
CA GLY A 92 -11.17 -7.54 -18.37
C GLY A 92 -10.05 -6.61 -18.84
N ASP A 93 -10.35 -5.53 -19.55
CA ASP A 93 -9.36 -4.48 -19.86
C ASP A 93 -8.93 -3.75 -18.57
N MET A 94 -7.85 -4.23 -17.97
CA MET A 94 -7.36 -3.71 -16.71
C MET A 94 -6.91 -2.24 -16.79
N LYS A 95 -6.48 -1.76 -17.96
CA LYS A 95 -6.15 -0.35 -18.15
C LYS A 95 -7.41 0.53 -18.03
N ALA A 96 -8.49 0.11 -18.65
CA ALA A 96 -9.78 0.79 -18.54
C ALA A 96 -10.33 0.73 -17.10
N VAL A 97 -10.19 -0.43 -16.44
CA VAL A 97 -10.61 -0.62 -15.03
C VAL A 97 -9.86 0.31 -14.09
N ILE A 98 -8.52 0.34 -14.16
CA ILE A 98 -7.71 1.23 -13.31
C ILE A 98 -8.03 2.70 -13.59
N LYS A 99 -8.22 3.07 -14.86
CA LYS A 99 -8.66 4.42 -15.22
C LYS A 99 -10.03 4.76 -14.61
N ALA A 100 -10.99 3.84 -14.67
CA ALA A 100 -12.30 4.03 -14.08
C ALA A 100 -12.21 4.21 -12.55
N ILE A 101 -11.38 3.41 -11.88
CA ILE A 101 -11.16 3.55 -10.44
C ILE A 101 -10.59 4.93 -10.09
N LEU A 102 -9.51 5.34 -10.73
CA LEU A 102 -8.80 6.56 -10.35
C LEU A 102 -9.51 7.85 -10.78
N LEU A 103 -10.41 7.80 -11.74
CA LEU A 103 -11.17 8.96 -12.25
C LEU A 103 -12.62 8.99 -11.79
N ASP A 104 -13.04 8.02 -10.98
CA ASP A 104 -14.41 7.99 -10.44
C ASP A 104 -14.70 9.23 -9.59
N PRO A 105 -15.91 9.79 -9.65
CA PRO A 105 -16.30 10.91 -8.78
C PRO A 105 -16.08 10.63 -7.29
N GLU A 106 -16.24 9.39 -6.84
CA GLU A 106 -16.02 8.99 -5.45
C GLU A 106 -14.52 8.95 -5.08
N ALA A 107 -13.62 8.80 -6.07
CA ALA A 107 -12.18 8.90 -5.85
C ALA A 107 -11.64 10.33 -5.97
N ARG A 108 -12.31 11.19 -6.75
CA ARG A 108 -11.85 12.53 -7.12
C ARG A 108 -12.64 13.66 -6.51
N GLY A 109 -13.81 13.36 -5.97
CA GLY A 109 -14.71 14.34 -5.39
C GLY A 109 -14.19 14.93 -4.07
N ASP A 110 -15.03 15.71 -3.44
CA ASP A 110 -14.73 16.43 -2.20
C ASP A 110 -14.89 15.52 -0.96
N VAL A 111 -14.25 14.34 -1.03
CA VAL A 111 -14.32 13.28 0.00
C VAL A 111 -13.21 13.33 1.03
N LYS A 112 -12.19 14.18 0.82
CA LYS A 112 -11.00 14.24 1.69
C LYS A 112 -11.33 14.61 3.14
N THR A 113 -12.42 15.32 3.37
CA THR A 113 -12.88 15.75 4.69
C THR A 113 -13.90 14.81 5.31
N ASP A 114 -14.41 13.83 4.57
CA ASP A 114 -15.31 12.80 5.11
C ASP A 114 -14.54 11.93 6.11
N PRO A 115 -14.97 11.85 7.38
CA PRO A 115 -14.30 11.04 8.40
C PRO A 115 -14.29 9.56 8.09
N ASN A 116 -15.23 9.08 7.27
CA ASN A 116 -15.39 7.67 6.91
C ASN A 116 -14.65 7.30 5.60
N PHE A 117 -14.08 8.28 4.90
CA PHE A 117 -13.37 8.05 3.65
C PHE A 117 -11.86 7.86 3.87
N GLY A 118 -11.28 6.99 3.07
CA GLY A 118 -9.84 6.74 3.05
C GLY A 118 -9.47 5.31 3.39
N LYS A 119 -8.20 5.11 3.61
CA LYS A 119 -7.64 3.81 3.99
C LYS A 119 -6.49 3.98 4.97
N LEU A 120 -6.35 3.06 5.91
CA LEU A 120 -5.16 3.00 6.76
C LEU A 120 -3.95 2.68 5.88
N ARG A 121 -2.90 3.50 5.95
CA ARG A 121 -1.66 3.17 5.23
C ARG A 121 -1.08 1.86 5.74
N GLU A 122 -0.96 0.90 4.84
CA GLU A 122 -0.23 -0.33 5.13
C GLU A 122 1.24 -0.02 5.47
N PRO A 123 1.92 -0.87 6.23
CA PRO A 123 3.33 -0.64 6.60
C PRO A 123 4.24 -0.32 5.42
N VAL A 124 4.07 -0.99 4.28
CA VAL A 124 4.87 -0.70 3.09
C VAL A 124 4.57 0.68 2.52
N LEU A 125 3.30 1.09 2.47
CA LEU A 125 2.91 2.42 2.00
C LEU A 125 3.28 3.51 3.01
N PHE A 126 3.12 3.23 4.29
CA PHE A 126 3.55 4.11 5.37
C PHE A 126 5.05 4.42 5.29
N ALA A 127 5.88 3.39 5.21
CA ALA A 127 7.32 3.52 5.12
C ALA A 127 7.76 4.21 3.82
N THR A 128 7.30 3.73 2.66
CA THR A 128 7.72 4.28 1.36
C THR A 128 7.27 5.73 1.14
N ASN A 129 6.14 6.14 1.72
CA ASN A 129 5.71 7.53 1.68
C ASN A 129 6.68 8.44 2.43
N ILE A 130 7.09 8.08 3.65
CA ILE A 130 8.09 8.82 4.44
C ILE A 130 9.43 8.90 3.68
N LEU A 131 9.89 7.78 3.15
CA LEU A 131 11.15 7.70 2.43
C LEU A 131 11.18 8.59 1.19
N ARG A 132 10.08 8.62 0.44
CA ARG A 132 9.92 9.48 -0.75
C ARG A 132 9.76 10.95 -0.38
N ALA A 133 9.01 11.25 0.70
CA ALA A 133 8.76 12.61 1.12
C ALA A 133 10.05 13.35 1.55
N PHE A 134 11.06 12.62 2.03
CA PHE A 134 12.31 13.18 2.55
C PHE A 134 13.55 12.70 1.80
N ASN A 135 13.42 12.52 0.48
CA ASN A 135 14.54 12.28 -0.44
C ASN A 135 15.55 11.27 0.10
N VAL A 136 15.09 10.06 0.35
CA VAL A 136 15.95 8.99 0.86
C VAL A 136 17.25 8.87 0.07
N ARG A 137 18.39 8.84 0.78
CA ARG A 137 19.73 8.78 0.21
C ARG A 137 20.59 7.74 0.91
N SER A 138 21.66 7.32 0.27
CA SER A 138 22.75 6.65 0.96
C SER A 138 23.38 7.58 2.00
N ALA A 139 23.83 7.03 3.14
CA ALA A 139 24.45 7.82 4.20
C ALA A 139 25.82 8.41 3.78
N ASP A 140 26.39 7.98 2.65
CA ASP A 140 27.57 8.60 2.03
C ASP A 140 27.25 9.89 1.26
N GLY A 141 26.01 10.37 1.31
CA GLY A 141 25.54 11.59 0.64
C GLY A 141 25.20 11.40 -0.84
N LEU A 142 25.38 10.23 -1.41
CA LEU A 142 25.01 9.97 -2.80
C LEU A 142 23.52 9.71 -2.95
N ALA A 143 22.92 10.23 -4.01
CA ALA A 143 21.49 10.10 -4.30
C ALA A 143 21.16 8.69 -4.83
N ARG A 144 21.52 7.66 -4.07
CA ARG A 144 21.26 6.25 -4.39
C ARG A 144 20.88 5.53 -3.11
N SER A 145 20.04 4.51 -3.21
CA SER A 145 19.73 3.60 -2.15
C SER A 145 19.78 2.17 -2.70
N ASP A 146 20.35 1.27 -1.94
CA ASP A 146 20.36 -0.16 -2.24
C ASP A 146 19.09 -0.90 -1.78
N GLY A 147 18.10 -0.15 -1.27
CA GLY A 147 16.88 -0.71 -0.70
C GLY A 147 17.07 -1.37 0.67
N TYR A 148 18.26 -1.34 1.23
CA TYR A 148 18.55 -1.96 2.53
C TYR A 148 18.10 -1.14 3.74
N LEU A 149 17.34 -0.14 3.52
CA LEU A 149 16.87 0.84 4.46
C LEU A 149 16.00 0.31 5.55
N VAL A 150 15.17 -0.63 5.14
CA VAL A 150 14.18 -1.20 6.01
C VAL A 150 14.45 -2.68 6.00
N GLY A 151 15.26 -3.09 6.94
CA GLY A 151 15.52 -4.49 7.12
C GLY A 151 14.21 -5.27 7.26
N ARG A 152 14.24 -6.54 6.91
CA ARG A 152 13.09 -7.44 7.06
C ARG A 152 12.45 -7.34 8.46
N GLY A 153 13.25 -6.99 9.48
CA GLY A 153 12.79 -6.86 10.86
C GLY A 153 11.78 -5.73 11.09
N GLU A 154 11.94 -4.58 10.47
CA GLU A 154 11.01 -3.46 10.64
C GLU A 154 9.63 -3.79 10.04
N PHE A 155 9.58 -4.34 8.84
CA PHE A 155 8.33 -4.75 8.22
C PHE A 155 7.69 -5.93 8.95
N THR A 156 8.47 -6.90 9.40
CA THR A 156 7.97 -8.01 10.22
C THR A 156 7.36 -7.48 11.52
N GLY A 157 8.02 -6.52 12.17
CA GLY A 157 7.52 -5.87 13.39
C GLY A 157 6.25 -5.06 13.16
N MET A 158 6.00 -4.59 11.94
CA MET A 158 4.75 -3.93 11.53
C MET A 158 3.71 -4.91 10.94
N ALA A 159 3.97 -6.22 10.99
CA ALA A 159 3.13 -7.31 10.48
C ALA A 159 2.92 -7.30 8.96
N GLN A 160 3.85 -6.72 8.18
CA GLN A 160 3.80 -6.80 6.72
C GLN A 160 5.20 -6.89 6.14
N THR A 161 5.69 -8.10 5.91
CA THR A 161 6.96 -8.31 5.21
C THR A 161 6.69 -8.39 3.70
N PRO A 162 7.17 -7.43 2.88
CA PRO A 162 6.91 -7.44 1.44
C PRO A 162 7.23 -8.78 0.78
N PHE A 163 6.36 -9.21 -0.13
CA PHE A 163 6.43 -10.48 -0.87
C PHE A 163 6.31 -11.76 -0.03
N LEU A 164 5.98 -11.65 1.26
CA LEU A 164 5.80 -12.79 2.17
C LEU A 164 4.41 -12.78 2.80
N SER A 165 3.38 -12.58 2.00
CA SER A 165 1.99 -12.65 2.48
C SER A 165 1.67 -14.04 3.01
N PRO A 166 0.96 -14.15 4.15
CA PRO A 166 0.65 -15.44 4.78
C PRO A 166 -0.42 -16.24 4.01
N THR A 167 -1.21 -15.57 3.18
CA THR A 167 -2.31 -16.18 2.43
C THR A 167 -2.43 -15.59 1.03
N VAL A 168 -3.25 -16.24 0.19
CA VAL A 168 -3.64 -15.72 -1.14
C VAL A 168 -4.46 -14.43 -1.05
N PHE A 169 -5.00 -14.11 0.12
CA PHE A 169 -5.73 -12.88 0.40
C PHE A 169 -4.83 -11.75 0.96
N ASN A 170 -3.52 -11.83 0.75
CA ASN A 170 -2.56 -10.86 1.26
C ASN A 170 -2.37 -10.99 2.80
N TYR A 171 -2.16 -9.88 3.50
CA TYR A 171 -1.88 -9.83 4.95
C TYR A 171 -3.15 -9.70 5.79
N TYR A 172 -4.29 -9.39 5.16
CA TYR A 172 -5.57 -9.14 5.82
C TYR A 172 -6.74 -9.48 4.87
N PRO A 173 -7.88 -9.94 5.41
CA PRO A 173 -9.05 -10.22 4.60
C PRO A 173 -9.73 -8.92 4.13
N PRO A 174 -10.26 -8.89 2.89
CA PRO A 174 -10.84 -7.68 2.28
C PRO A 174 -12.17 -7.22 2.92
N ASP A 175 -12.76 -8.05 3.76
CA ASP A 175 -14.02 -7.80 4.46
C ASP A 175 -13.85 -7.49 5.95
N TYR A 176 -12.61 -7.31 6.42
CA TYR A 176 -12.36 -6.94 7.81
C TYR A 176 -12.94 -5.56 8.11
N LYS A 177 -13.63 -5.46 9.25
CA LYS A 177 -14.26 -4.22 9.71
C LYS A 177 -13.39 -3.50 10.73
N VAL A 178 -13.40 -2.18 10.67
CA VAL A 178 -12.79 -1.36 11.72
C VAL A 178 -13.47 -1.67 13.05
N PRO A 179 -12.72 -2.04 14.11
CA PRO A 179 -13.30 -2.42 15.39
C PRO A 179 -14.29 -1.38 15.94
N GLY A 180 -15.46 -1.83 16.34
CA GLY A 180 -16.53 -0.97 16.87
C GLY A 180 -17.35 -0.21 15.83
N THR A 181 -17.14 -0.47 14.53
CA THR A 181 -17.87 0.18 13.43
C THR A 181 -18.44 -0.85 12.44
N THR A 182 -19.21 -0.35 11.46
CA THR A 182 -19.66 -1.14 10.31
C THR A 182 -18.76 -0.96 9.09
N LEU A 183 -17.81 -0.01 9.13
CA LEU A 183 -16.93 0.35 8.02
C LEU A 183 -15.92 -0.76 7.74
N LEU A 184 -15.67 -1.03 6.47
CA LEU A 184 -14.57 -1.88 6.07
C LEU A 184 -13.23 -1.16 6.26
N GLY A 185 -12.26 -1.87 6.80
CA GLY A 185 -10.90 -1.39 7.00
C GLY A 185 -9.93 -2.58 7.04
N PRO A 186 -9.69 -3.23 5.87
CA PRO A 186 -8.86 -4.43 5.80
C PRO A 186 -7.51 -4.28 6.50
N GLU A 187 -6.85 -3.15 6.32
CA GLU A 187 -5.52 -2.85 6.86
C GLU A 187 -5.50 -2.79 8.40
N PHE A 188 -6.64 -2.56 9.04
CA PHE A 188 -6.75 -2.57 10.51
C PHE A 188 -6.58 -3.96 11.12
N ALA A 189 -6.72 -5.03 10.34
CA ALA A 189 -6.46 -6.39 10.82
C ALA A 189 -5.01 -6.60 11.29
N ILE A 190 -4.06 -5.83 10.76
CA ILE A 190 -2.65 -5.88 11.17
C ILE A 190 -2.23 -4.66 12.03
N LEU A 191 -3.18 -3.80 12.42
CA LEU A 191 -2.92 -2.68 13.33
C LEU A 191 -3.28 -3.08 14.76
N THR A 192 -2.28 -3.43 15.53
CA THR A 192 -2.36 -3.73 16.95
C THR A 192 -1.62 -2.68 17.76
N THR A 193 -1.74 -2.71 19.08
CA THR A 193 -0.92 -1.86 19.96
C THR A 193 0.58 -2.04 19.69
N GLY A 194 1.02 -3.30 19.52
CA GLY A 194 2.44 -3.59 19.23
C GLY A 194 2.90 -3.04 17.89
N THR A 195 2.10 -3.25 16.82
CA THR A 195 2.47 -2.74 15.49
C THR A 195 2.39 -1.22 15.40
N SER A 196 1.51 -0.57 16.17
CA SER A 196 1.43 0.90 16.29
C SER A 196 2.69 1.47 16.93
N ILE A 197 3.19 0.85 17.99
CA ILE A 197 4.47 1.22 18.62
C ILE A 197 5.63 1.03 17.64
N THR A 198 5.63 -0.08 16.90
CA THR A 198 6.68 -0.34 15.91
C THR A 198 6.66 0.71 14.78
N ARG A 199 5.48 1.19 14.34
CA ARG A 199 5.38 2.31 13.39
C ARG A 199 5.99 3.60 13.94
N ALA A 200 5.70 3.94 15.19
CA ALA A 200 6.29 5.11 15.84
C ALA A 200 7.81 4.98 16.00
N ASN A 201 8.30 3.80 16.38
CA ASN A 201 9.73 3.50 16.47
C ASN A 201 10.43 3.56 15.11
N PHE A 202 9.77 3.13 14.03
CA PHE A 202 10.27 3.29 12.68
C PHE A 202 10.51 4.77 12.35
N VAL A 203 9.51 5.63 12.58
CA VAL A 203 9.67 7.08 12.36
C VAL A 203 10.78 7.64 13.23
N ASN A 204 10.80 7.31 14.51
CA ASN A 204 11.82 7.78 15.46
C ASN A 204 13.23 7.44 14.96
N ARG A 205 13.43 6.20 14.52
CA ARG A 205 14.70 5.70 14.01
C ARG A 205 15.18 6.52 12.80
N PHE A 206 14.31 6.78 11.83
CA PHE A 206 14.68 7.49 10.60
C PHE A 206 14.83 9.01 10.79
N VAL A 207 14.14 9.57 11.76
CA VAL A 207 14.11 11.02 11.96
C VAL A 207 15.20 11.49 12.95
N PHE A 208 15.38 10.76 14.06
CA PHE A 208 16.29 11.21 15.12
C PHE A 208 17.65 10.52 15.12
N SER A 209 17.75 9.29 14.63
CA SER A 209 19.06 8.68 14.61
C SER A 209 19.82 9.02 13.33
N THR A 210 21.12 9.19 13.48
CA THR A 210 22.09 9.19 12.39
C THR A 210 22.37 7.75 11.95
N LEU A 211 21.39 6.85 12.15
CA LEU A 211 21.60 5.42 11.96
C LEU A 211 21.89 5.12 10.52
N GLN A 212 23.11 4.73 10.35
CA GLN A 212 23.53 3.78 9.35
C GLN A 212 22.73 2.49 9.58
N ILE A 213 21.77 2.20 8.76
CA ILE A 213 21.06 0.95 8.79
C ILE A 213 21.42 0.18 7.53
N PRO A 214 21.96 -1.01 7.68
CA PRO A 214 22.35 -1.69 8.93
C PRO A 214 23.69 -1.20 9.48
N SER A 215 23.88 -1.35 10.78
CA SER A 215 25.23 -1.28 11.30
C SER A 215 26.03 -2.45 10.69
N PRO A 216 27.10 -2.20 9.95
CA PRO A 216 27.89 -3.28 9.35
C PRO A 216 28.61 -4.16 10.36
N THR A 217 28.48 -3.85 11.65
CA THR A 217 29.21 -4.53 12.72
C THR A 217 28.50 -5.74 13.32
N SER A 218 27.25 -6.03 12.96
CA SER A 218 26.49 -7.09 13.62
C SER A 218 26.31 -8.40 12.83
N ALA A 219 26.74 -8.47 11.58
CA ALA A 219 26.84 -9.71 10.82
C ALA A 219 27.96 -9.58 9.81
N PRO A 220 28.73 -10.66 9.54
CA PRO A 220 29.58 -10.67 8.37
C PRO A 220 28.70 -10.50 7.15
N VAL A 221 28.64 -9.30 6.58
CA VAL A 221 27.97 -9.04 5.31
C VAL A 221 28.82 -9.74 4.25
N THR A 222 28.46 -10.98 3.97
CA THR A 222 29.08 -11.77 2.91
C THR A 222 28.68 -11.26 1.52
N VAL A 223 27.75 -10.31 1.47
CA VAL A 223 27.34 -9.63 0.25
C VAL A 223 27.80 -8.17 0.38
N SER A 224 28.82 -7.81 -0.37
CA SER A 224 29.16 -6.42 -0.61
C SER A 224 27.94 -5.70 -1.15
N ILE A 225 27.43 -4.70 -0.43
CA ILE A 225 26.39 -3.81 -0.92
C ILE A 225 27.09 -2.57 -1.48
N PRO A 226 27.53 -2.61 -2.75
CA PRO A 226 28.47 -1.61 -3.30
C PRO A 226 27.88 -0.22 -3.42
N ASN A 227 26.55 -0.08 -3.25
CA ASN A 227 25.84 1.17 -3.50
C ASN A 227 25.36 1.90 -2.22
N SER A 228 25.46 1.28 -1.04
CA SER A 228 25.11 1.91 0.24
C SER A 228 25.92 1.30 1.39
N PRO A 229 27.25 1.40 1.35
CA PRO A 229 28.12 0.77 2.35
C PRO A 229 27.92 1.33 3.76
N ASN A 230 27.35 2.52 3.88
CA ASN A 230 27.19 3.25 5.14
C ASN A 230 25.71 3.35 5.59
N GLY A 231 24.82 2.59 4.97
CA GLY A 231 23.38 2.63 5.26
C GLY A 231 22.64 3.76 4.56
N THR A 232 21.46 4.07 5.02
CA THR A 232 20.57 5.04 4.36
C THR A 232 20.07 6.08 5.36
N THR A 233 19.87 7.32 4.88
CA THR A 233 19.39 8.45 5.67
C THR A 233 18.30 9.23 4.92
N LEU A 234 17.56 10.04 5.66
CA LEU A 234 16.62 11.02 5.11
C LEU A 234 17.33 12.38 4.96
N ASP A 235 16.96 13.11 3.92
CA ASP A 235 17.46 14.46 3.67
C ASP A 235 16.41 15.48 4.08
N PHE A 236 16.78 16.36 5.03
CA PHE A 236 15.95 17.44 5.53
C PHE A 236 16.47 18.81 5.11
N GLY A 237 17.45 18.86 4.20
CA GLY A 237 18.15 20.08 3.83
C GLY A 237 17.24 21.21 3.33
N ASP A 238 16.14 20.86 2.67
CA ASP A 238 15.14 21.79 2.16
C ASP A 238 14.17 22.33 3.23
N LEU A 239 14.05 21.65 4.38
CA LEU A 239 13.19 22.06 5.50
C LEU A 239 13.90 22.95 6.53
N ILE A 240 15.22 22.85 6.63
CA ILE A 240 16.02 23.64 7.59
C ILE A 240 15.85 25.15 7.35
N PRO A 241 15.90 25.67 6.11
CA PRO A 241 15.66 27.10 5.85
C PRO A 241 14.26 27.58 6.28
N LEU A 242 13.23 26.72 6.13
CA LEU A 242 11.87 27.06 6.57
C LEU A 242 11.80 27.23 8.09
N SER A 243 12.50 26.36 8.84
CA SER A 243 12.60 26.49 10.30
C SER A 243 13.40 27.71 10.72
N ALA A 244 14.46 28.06 9.99
CA ALA A 244 15.32 29.20 10.31
C ALA A 244 14.63 30.53 10.03
N SER A 245 13.80 30.61 8.99
CA SER A 245 13.13 31.86 8.59
C SER A 245 11.86 32.16 9.38
N ASP A 246 11.28 31.15 10.06
CA ASP A 246 10.04 31.34 10.83
C ASP A 246 10.15 30.73 12.23
N SER A 247 10.34 31.59 13.22
CA SER A 247 10.40 31.18 14.62
C SER A 247 9.11 30.61 15.16
N THR A 248 7.95 30.88 14.51
CA THR A 248 6.65 30.36 14.90
C THR A 248 6.42 28.92 14.44
N GLY A 249 7.24 28.42 13.50
CA GLY A 249 7.16 27.07 12.94
C GLY A 249 6.02 26.86 11.95
N ASN A 250 5.26 27.89 11.61
CA ASN A 250 4.12 27.78 10.71
C ASN A 250 4.51 27.38 9.28
N LEU A 251 5.62 27.95 8.75
CA LEU A 251 6.10 27.60 7.41
C LEU A 251 6.47 26.12 7.34
N LEU A 252 7.19 25.62 8.35
CA LEU A 252 7.58 24.23 8.44
C LEU A 252 6.35 23.30 8.52
N VAL A 253 5.39 23.61 9.39
CA VAL A 253 4.17 22.78 9.55
C VAL A 253 3.30 22.82 8.30
N ASN A 254 3.20 23.97 7.62
CA ASN A 254 2.45 24.08 6.37
C ASN A 254 3.10 23.23 5.25
N GLU A 255 4.43 23.24 5.15
CA GLU A 255 5.14 22.38 4.18
C GLU A 255 4.91 20.88 4.48
N LEU A 256 5.02 20.47 5.74
CA LEU A 256 4.73 19.09 6.14
C LEU A 256 3.27 18.71 5.91
N ASN A 257 2.32 19.64 6.09
CA ASN A 257 0.93 19.42 5.73
C ASN A 257 0.75 19.12 4.23
N GLN A 258 1.40 19.90 3.37
CA GLN A 258 1.33 19.63 1.92
C GLN A 258 2.00 18.30 1.57
N ARG A 259 3.20 18.05 2.11
CA ARG A 259 4.04 16.91 1.75
C ARG A 259 3.53 15.57 2.26
N LEU A 260 3.01 15.53 3.47
CA LEU A 260 2.58 14.29 4.15
C LEU A 260 1.07 14.08 4.20
N LEU A 261 0.31 15.17 4.29
CA LEU A 261 -1.14 15.16 4.50
C LEU A 261 -1.92 15.76 3.33
N HIS A 262 -1.24 16.18 2.25
CA HIS A 262 -1.86 16.73 1.05
C HIS A 262 -2.83 17.91 1.33
N GLY A 263 -2.50 18.72 2.34
CA GLY A 263 -3.29 19.89 2.74
C GLY A 263 -4.44 19.59 3.70
N THR A 264 -4.58 18.36 4.20
CA THR A 264 -5.73 17.94 5.03
C THR A 264 -5.48 18.01 6.55
N MET A 265 -4.38 18.62 7.00
CA MET A 265 -4.11 18.78 8.43
C MET A 265 -5.20 19.57 9.12
N SER A 266 -5.79 19.00 10.18
CA SER A 266 -6.79 19.72 10.97
C SER A 266 -6.20 20.90 11.75
N ALA A 267 -7.01 21.92 12.00
CA ALA A 267 -6.63 23.04 12.85
C ALA A 267 -6.20 22.58 14.26
N GLN A 268 -6.89 21.58 14.81
CA GLN A 268 -6.56 20.99 16.11
C GLN A 268 -5.15 20.38 16.11
N MET A 269 -4.81 19.59 15.09
CA MET A 269 -3.47 19.00 14.97
C MET A 269 -2.39 20.07 14.86
N LYS A 270 -2.61 21.11 14.04
CA LYS A 270 -1.68 22.21 13.89
C LYS A 270 -1.45 22.93 15.22
N THR A 271 -2.52 23.25 15.95
CA THR A 271 -2.45 23.91 17.26
C THR A 271 -1.70 23.05 18.29
N THR A 272 -1.82 21.73 18.21
CA THR A 272 -1.11 20.83 19.14
C THR A 272 0.37 20.69 18.82
N ILE A 273 0.76 20.70 17.55
CA ILE A 273 2.15 20.48 17.10
C ILE A 273 3.01 21.73 17.30
N LEU A 274 2.48 22.93 17.03
CA LEU A 274 3.26 24.17 17.05
C LEU A 274 3.96 24.44 18.39
N PRO A 275 3.32 24.31 19.56
CA PRO A 275 3.99 24.51 20.86
C PRO A 275 5.16 23.55 21.08
N ALA A 276 5.05 22.29 20.64
CA ALA A 276 6.13 21.32 20.79
C ALA A 276 7.34 21.66 19.90
N ILE A 277 7.12 22.25 18.73
CA ILE A 277 8.20 22.71 17.85
C ILE A 277 8.85 23.98 18.39
N THR A 278 8.03 24.93 18.86
CA THR A 278 8.52 26.22 19.34
C THR A 278 9.20 26.14 20.71
N SER A 279 9.00 25.04 21.46
CA SER A 279 9.77 24.79 22.70
C SER A 279 11.25 24.47 22.46
N ILE A 280 11.60 24.09 21.21
CA ILE A 280 12.98 23.84 20.80
C ILE A 280 13.62 25.19 20.41
N SER A 281 14.89 25.41 20.80
CA SER A 281 15.63 26.62 20.48
C SER A 281 15.55 27.00 19.01
N THR A 282 15.38 28.28 18.70
CA THR A 282 15.40 28.79 17.32
C THR A 282 16.75 28.64 16.62
N THR A 283 17.82 28.34 17.37
CA THR A 283 19.14 28.01 16.82
C THR A 283 19.27 26.53 16.45
N ASP A 284 18.41 25.65 16.98
CA ASP A 284 18.37 24.23 16.65
C ASP A 284 17.31 23.95 15.59
N ASN A 285 17.55 24.43 14.37
CA ASN A 285 16.65 24.27 13.25
C ASN A 285 16.44 22.79 12.85
N LEU A 286 17.49 21.98 12.94
CA LEU A 286 17.39 20.55 12.64
C LEU A 286 16.55 19.81 13.69
N GLY A 287 16.69 20.12 14.96
CA GLY A 287 15.88 19.58 16.05
C GLY A 287 14.39 19.91 15.86
N ARG A 288 14.08 21.16 15.48
CA ARG A 288 12.72 21.61 15.17
C ARG A 288 12.11 20.84 13.98
N VAL A 289 12.87 20.67 12.90
CA VAL A 289 12.46 19.89 11.72
C VAL A 289 12.17 18.44 12.10
N ARG A 290 13.09 17.81 12.82
CA ARG A 290 12.93 16.41 13.28
C ARG A 290 11.71 16.23 14.15
N GLN A 291 11.51 17.12 15.12
CA GLN A 291 10.34 17.07 16.00
C GLN A 291 9.03 17.23 15.22
N ALA A 292 8.99 18.17 14.28
CA ALA A 292 7.82 18.39 13.45
C ALA A 292 7.47 17.15 12.59
N ILE A 293 8.46 16.57 11.92
CA ILE A 293 8.28 15.36 11.12
C ILE A 293 7.77 14.21 11.98
N TYR A 294 8.39 14.00 13.14
CA TYR A 294 8.00 12.91 14.05
C TYR A 294 6.54 13.06 14.49
N LEU A 295 6.12 14.23 14.94
CA LEU A 295 4.77 14.49 15.41
C LEU A 295 3.73 14.34 14.28
N VAL A 296 4.04 14.80 13.08
CA VAL A 296 3.15 14.62 11.92
C VAL A 296 3.07 13.15 11.50
N ALA A 297 4.20 12.48 11.32
CA ALA A 297 4.24 11.12 10.79
C ALA A 297 3.74 10.05 11.79
N THR A 298 3.73 10.34 13.08
CA THR A 298 3.15 9.44 14.11
C THR A 298 1.67 9.74 14.41
N SER A 299 1.12 10.83 13.84
CA SER A 299 -0.27 11.22 14.08
C SER A 299 -1.27 10.26 13.45
N SER A 300 -2.48 10.19 14.01
CA SER A 300 -3.59 9.42 13.42
C SER A 300 -3.97 9.92 12.02
N GLN A 301 -3.85 11.21 11.75
CA GLN A 301 -4.17 11.77 10.43
C GLN A 301 -3.19 11.30 9.35
N TYR A 302 -1.90 11.15 9.68
CA TYR A 302 -0.94 10.59 8.75
C TYR A 302 -1.12 9.08 8.53
N GLN A 303 -1.61 8.35 9.53
CA GLN A 303 -1.86 6.91 9.40
C GLN A 303 -2.95 6.60 8.35
N VAL A 304 -3.87 7.53 8.08
CA VAL A 304 -4.95 7.37 7.11
C VAL A 304 -4.63 8.15 5.84
N GLN A 305 -4.61 7.45 4.71
CA GLN A 305 -4.53 8.06 3.38
C GLN A 305 -5.93 8.49 2.93
N ARG A 306 -6.05 9.72 2.51
CA ARG A 306 -7.28 10.33 1.98
C ARG A 306 -7.05 10.95 0.61
#